data_d891529f5779186dab6340c8b5463058
#
_entry.id   d891529f5779186dab6340c8b5463058
#
_cell.length_a   1.000
_cell.length_b   1.000
_cell.length_c   1.000
_cell.angle_alpha   90.00
_cell.angle_beta   90.00
_cell.angle_gamma   90.00
#
_symmetry.space_group_name_H-M   'P 1'
#
loop_
_entity.id
_entity.type
_entity.pdbx_description
1 polymer ?
#
loop_
_entity_poly.entity_id
_entity_poly.type
_entity_poly.pdbx_seq_one_letter_code
_entity_poly.pdbx_strand_id
1 'polypeptide(L)'
;FCGQAFRWKELDGRFCGIAGGRYAEISDNGDSTYTVHGIEKSDISYWQSYFDLDTDYDALIKQFSQDKYMRLACKENPGIRVLRQEPFETLISFIISQNNNIKRITGIIDRLCESFGEKTDRGCIFPTLERLVGVTAEDLAPLRAGFRARYIVDAVEKLHSTEVSLDGIKAMDN
;
A
#
# COMPACT_ATOMS: atom_id res chain seq x y z
N PHE A 1 8.63 -4.06 -4.46
CA PHE A 1 7.19 -3.98 -4.08
C PHE A 1 6.24 -4.12 -5.27
N CYS A 2 6.73 -4.37 -6.47
CA CYS A 2 5.98 -4.79 -7.67
C CYS A 2 4.74 -3.92 -8.02
N GLY A 3 4.74 -2.63 -7.64
CA GLY A 3 3.61 -1.74 -7.87
C GLY A 3 2.40 -1.94 -6.95
N GLN A 4 2.51 -2.76 -5.92
CA GLN A 4 1.45 -2.95 -4.92
C GLN A 4 1.39 -1.80 -3.91
N ALA A 5 2.56 -1.24 -3.54
CA ALA A 5 2.69 -0.15 -2.59
C ALA A 5 3.60 0.94 -3.16
N PHE A 6 3.22 2.21 -2.95
CA PHE A 6 3.89 3.36 -3.55
C PHE A 6 4.66 4.22 -2.53
N ARG A 7 4.65 3.83 -1.26
CA ARG A 7 5.28 4.59 -0.17
C ARG A 7 6.60 4.00 0.34
N TRP A 8 7.08 2.94 -0.32
CA TRP A 8 8.38 2.38 -0.06
C TRP A 8 9.41 3.01 -0.98
N LYS A 9 10.51 3.50 -0.41
CA LYS A 9 11.61 4.15 -1.12
C LYS A 9 12.92 3.46 -0.78
N GLU A 10 13.79 3.32 -1.76
CA GLU A 10 15.14 2.84 -1.53
C GLU A 10 16.01 4.01 -1.10
N LEU A 11 16.65 3.88 0.06
CA LEU A 11 17.57 4.84 0.66
C LEU A 11 18.77 4.07 1.21
N ASP A 12 19.97 4.40 0.76
CA ASP A 12 21.23 3.81 1.23
C ASP A 12 21.23 2.26 1.24
N GLY A 13 20.65 1.65 0.20
CA GLY A 13 20.56 0.19 0.04
C GLY A 13 19.51 -0.49 0.93
N ARG A 14 18.63 0.28 1.57
CA ARG A 14 17.49 -0.23 2.32
C ARG A 14 16.18 0.28 1.73
N PHE A 15 15.13 -0.52 1.85
CA PHE A 15 13.77 -0.08 1.53
C PHE A 15 13.10 0.47 2.78
N CYS A 16 12.80 1.76 2.77
CA CYS A 16 12.17 2.46 3.89
C CYS A 16 10.73 2.83 3.55
N GLY A 17 9.81 2.64 4.48
CA GLY A 17 8.40 2.93 4.25
C GLY A 17 7.58 3.12 5.52
N ILE A 18 6.40 3.73 5.35
CA ILE A 18 5.40 3.87 6.39
C ILE A 18 4.13 3.17 5.91
N ALA A 19 3.59 2.24 6.69
CA ALA A 19 2.33 1.57 6.44
C ALA A 19 1.55 1.42 7.74
N GLY A 20 0.25 1.69 7.74
CA GLY A 20 -0.60 1.67 8.93
C GLY A 20 -0.07 2.55 10.07
N GLY A 21 0.53 3.68 9.75
CA GLY A 21 1.13 4.59 10.73
C GLY A 21 2.47 4.12 11.31
N ARG A 22 3.03 2.99 10.87
CA ARG A 22 4.26 2.39 11.37
C ARG A 22 5.38 2.54 10.35
N TYR A 23 6.58 2.86 10.83
CA TYR A 23 7.78 2.94 10.01
C TYR A 23 8.57 1.63 10.07
N ALA A 24 9.14 1.22 8.94
CA ALA A 24 10.11 0.15 8.88
C ALA A 24 11.15 0.39 7.80
N GLU A 25 12.34 -0.20 8.00
CA GLU A 25 13.39 -0.32 6.99
C GLU A 25 13.65 -1.81 6.74
N ILE A 26 13.87 -2.18 5.48
CA ILE A 26 14.16 -3.56 5.08
C ILE A 26 15.50 -3.58 4.39
N SER A 27 16.40 -4.45 4.86
CA SER A 27 17.64 -4.78 4.16
C SER A 27 17.61 -6.21 3.64
N ASP A 28 18.13 -6.40 2.42
CA ASP A 28 18.41 -7.72 1.86
C ASP A 28 19.76 -8.19 2.38
N ASN A 29 19.81 -9.38 2.96
CA ASN A 29 21.04 -9.98 3.49
C ASN A 29 21.83 -10.75 2.42
N GLY A 30 21.30 -10.91 1.21
CA GLY A 30 21.95 -11.58 0.07
C GLY A 30 21.88 -13.11 0.12
N ASP A 31 21.25 -13.69 1.14
CA ASP A 31 21.07 -15.13 1.34
C ASP A 31 19.61 -15.57 1.27
N SER A 32 18.77 -14.80 0.60
CA SER A 32 17.30 -14.95 0.56
C SER A 32 16.60 -14.66 1.90
N THR A 33 17.29 -14.05 2.84
CA THR A 33 16.70 -13.52 4.07
C THR A 33 16.69 -11.99 4.07
N TYR A 34 15.78 -11.43 4.86
CA TYR A 34 15.62 -9.98 4.99
C TYR A 34 15.59 -9.61 6.46
N THR A 35 16.22 -8.48 6.78
CA THR A 35 16.15 -7.92 8.14
C THR A 35 15.23 -6.71 8.13
N VAL A 36 14.29 -6.65 9.05
CA VAL A 36 13.41 -5.51 9.27
C VAL A 36 13.92 -4.73 10.47
N HIS A 37 14.23 -3.44 10.24
CA HIS A 37 14.77 -2.53 11.23
C HIS A 37 13.75 -1.43 11.59
N GLY A 38 13.97 -0.76 12.72
CA GLY A 38 13.18 0.40 13.13
C GLY A 38 11.77 0.08 13.59
N ILE A 39 11.49 -1.19 13.92
CA ILE A 39 10.19 -1.65 14.40
C ILE A 39 10.20 -1.89 15.91
N GLU A 40 9.06 -1.64 16.56
CA GLU A 40 8.82 -1.99 17.95
C GLU A 40 8.39 -3.47 18.07
N LYS A 41 8.63 -4.07 19.24
CA LYS A 41 8.17 -5.46 19.47
C LYS A 41 6.66 -5.64 19.32
N SER A 42 5.90 -4.62 19.69
CA SER A 42 4.44 -4.57 19.53
C SER A 42 4.00 -4.61 18.07
N ASP A 43 4.84 -4.22 17.13
CA ASP A 43 4.52 -4.10 15.71
C ASP A 43 4.90 -5.35 14.89
N ILE A 44 5.56 -6.32 15.51
CA ILE A 44 6.00 -7.54 14.81
C ILE A 44 4.81 -8.25 14.14
N SER A 45 3.70 -8.43 14.85
CA SER A 45 2.51 -9.09 14.29
C SER A 45 1.89 -8.31 13.14
N TYR A 46 1.91 -6.96 13.21
CA TYR A 46 1.47 -6.11 12.11
C TYR A 46 2.33 -6.35 10.86
N TRP A 47 3.64 -6.31 11.00
CA TRP A 47 4.55 -6.50 9.86
C TRP A 47 4.52 -7.92 9.31
N GLN A 48 4.36 -8.94 10.15
CA GLN A 48 4.11 -10.33 9.71
C GLN A 48 2.86 -10.41 8.84
N SER A 49 1.77 -9.81 9.29
CA SER A 49 0.53 -9.72 8.51
C SER A 49 0.71 -8.89 7.24
N TYR A 50 1.30 -7.69 7.33
CA TYR A 50 1.50 -6.79 6.19
C TYR A 50 2.27 -7.46 5.04
N PHE A 51 3.35 -8.19 5.35
CA PHE A 51 4.14 -8.93 4.36
C PHE A 51 3.58 -10.31 4.04
N ASP A 52 2.43 -10.66 4.58
CA ASP A 52 1.74 -11.95 4.37
C ASP A 52 2.67 -13.15 4.62
N LEU A 53 3.38 -13.13 5.77
CA LEU A 53 4.38 -14.15 6.09
C LEU A 53 3.77 -15.47 6.52
N ASP A 54 2.52 -15.50 6.96
CA ASP A 54 1.83 -16.68 7.45
C ASP A 54 1.22 -17.55 6.33
N THR A 55 1.10 -17.00 5.11
CA THR A 55 0.58 -17.75 3.95
C THR A 55 1.64 -18.73 3.42
N ASP A 56 1.24 -19.99 3.25
CA ASP A 56 2.08 -21.03 2.64
C ASP A 56 2.16 -20.83 1.11
N TYR A 57 3.09 -19.98 0.70
CA TYR A 57 3.34 -19.70 -0.71
C TYR A 57 3.92 -20.88 -1.48
N ASP A 58 4.61 -21.82 -0.80
CA ASP A 58 5.14 -23.02 -1.44
C ASP A 58 3.99 -23.94 -1.90
N ALA A 59 2.95 -24.07 -1.08
CA ALA A 59 1.74 -24.79 -1.46
C ALA A 59 1.02 -24.11 -2.64
N LEU A 60 0.90 -22.77 -2.64
CA LEU A 60 0.29 -22.01 -3.73
C LEU A 60 1.10 -22.16 -5.04
N ILE A 61 2.41 -22.00 -4.98
CA ILE A 61 3.31 -22.18 -6.14
C ILE A 61 3.17 -23.59 -6.71
N LYS A 62 3.10 -24.61 -5.86
CA LYS A 62 2.88 -26.00 -6.29
C LYS A 62 1.54 -26.17 -7.02
N GLN A 63 0.49 -25.54 -6.52
CA GLN A 63 -0.83 -25.54 -7.15
C GLN A 63 -0.80 -24.82 -8.51
N PHE A 64 -0.27 -23.58 -8.55
CA PHE A 64 -0.18 -22.79 -9.78
C PHE A 64 0.73 -23.42 -10.83
N SER A 65 1.75 -24.16 -10.42
CA SER A 65 2.69 -24.83 -11.34
C SER A 65 2.09 -26.00 -12.11
N GLN A 66 0.83 -26.36 -11.87
CA GLN A 66 0.08 -27.30 -12.72
C GLN A 66 -0.23 -26.69 -14.09
N ASP A 67 -0.43 -25.37 -14.18
CA ASP A 67 -0.53 -24.64 -15.43
C ASP A 67 0.86 -24.30 -15.98
N LYS A 68 1.01 -24.43 -17.31
CA LYS A 68 2.30 -24.22 -18.00
C LYS A 68 2.81 -22.78 -17.85
N TYR A 69 1.93 -21.80 -18.00
CA TYR A 69 2.30 -20.36 -17.96
C TYR A 69 2.54 -19.91 -16.52
N MET A 70 1.68 -20.34 -15.60
CA MET A 70 1.84 -20.05 -14.17
C MET A 70 3.13 -20.64 -13.60
N ARG A 71 3.49 -21.86 -14.00
CA ARG A 71 4.76 -22.47 -13.60
C ARG A 71 5.98 -21.65 -14.03
N LEU A 72 5.96 -21.11 -15.28
CA LEU A 72 7.03 -20.25 -15.77
C LEU A 72 7.07 -18.94 -14.97
N ALA A 73 5.92 -18.31 -14.75
CA ALA A 73 5.83 -17.08 -13.96
C ALA A 73 6.36 -17.25 -12.53
N CYS A 74 5.97 -18.33 -11.85
CA CYS A 74 6.45 -18.64 -10.49
C CYS A 74 7.97 -18.88 -10.46
N LYS A 75 8.52 -19.54 -11.49
CA LYS A 75 9.96 -19.79 -11.60
C LYS A 75 10.77 -18.49 -11.79
N GLU A 76 10.29 -17.60 -12.63
CA GLU A 76 10.97 -16.32 -12.94
C GLU A 76 10.83 -15.28 -11.83
N ASN A 77 9.81 -15.41 -10.99
CA ASN A 77 9.49 -14.46 -9.92
C ASN A 77 9.25 -15.16 -8.58
N PRO A 78 10.25 -15.85 -8.03
CA PRO A 78 10.12 -16.48 -6.72
C PRO A 78 10.02 -15.41 -5.62
N GLY A 79 9.22 -15.67 -4.60
CA GLY A 79 9.14 -14.80 -3.41
C GLY A 79 8.21 -13.60 -3.54
N ILE A 80 7.46 -13.44 -4.64
CA ILE A 80 6.37 -12.45 -4.69
C ILE A 80 5.31 -12.82 -3.67
N ARG A 81 4.89 -11.83 -2.87
CA ARG A 81 3.81 -11.93 -1.88
C ARG A 81 2.78 -10.83 -2.12
N VAL A 82 1.53 -11.09 -1.76
CA VAL A 82 0.46 -10.08 -1.80
C VAL A 82 0.47 -9.34 -0.47
N LEU A 83 0.81 -8.05 -0.50
CA LEU A 83 0.85 -7.22 0.70
C LEU A 83 -0.55 -7.00 1.25
N ARG A 84 -0.73 -7.20 2.56
CA ARG A 84 -1.98 -6.89 3.26
C ARG A 84 -1.97 -5.44 3.74
N GLN A 85 -2.22 -4.54 2.82
CA GLN A 85 -2.19 -3.11 3.05
C GLN A 85 -3.46 -2.61 3.73
N GLU A 86 -3.39 -1.40 4.29
CA GLU A 86 -4.56 -0.70 4.83
C GLU A 86 -5.59 -0.42 3.72
N PRO A 87 -6.85 -0.83 3.88
CA PRO A 87 -7.84 -0.77 2.80
C PRO A 87 -8.08 0.63 2.25
N PHE A 88 -8.12 1.66 3.12
CA PHE A 88 -8.35 3.03 2.69
C PHE A 88 -7.15 3.57 1.87
N GLU A 89 -5.93 3.36 2.35
CA GLU A 89 -4.71 3.73 1.61
C GLU A 89 -4.67 3.01 0.25
N THR A 90 -5.02 1.73 0.23
CA THR A 90 -5.06 0.93 -1.00
C THR A 90 -6.08 1.48 -1.99
N LEU A 91 -7.30 1.79 -1.55
CA LEU A 91 -8.36 2.33 -2.40
C LEU A 91 -7.95 3.67 -3.02
N ILE A 92 -7.49 4.61 -2.21
CA ILE A 92 -7.07 5.93 -2.71
C ILE A 92 -5.87 5.81 -3.64
N SER A 93 -4.89 4.98 -3.30
CA SER A 93 -3.72 4.70 -4.16
C SER A 93 -4.13 4.07 -5.49
N PHE A 94 -5.11 3.16 -5.49
CA PHE A 94 -5.66 2.55 -6.69
C PHE A 94 -6.37 3.59 -7.58
N ILE A 95 -7.17 4.49 -7.00
CA ILE A 95 -7.79 5.61 -7.74
C ILE A 95 -6.70 6.48 -8.39
N ILE A 96 -5.64 6.83 -7.65
CA ILE A 96 -4.52 7.63 -8.15
C ILE A 96 -3.76 6.88 -9.24
N SER A 97 -3.69 5.57 -9.19
CA SER A 97 -2.96 4.74 -10.16
C SER A 97 -3.63 4.65 -11.53
N GLN A 98 -4.94 4.93 -11.63
CA GLN A 98 -5.69 4.77 -12.88
C GLN A 98 -5.09 5.62 -14.02
N ASN A 99 -4.69 4.96 -15.12
CA ASN A 99 -4.07 5.57 -16.29
C ASN A 99 -2.90 6.51 -15.91
N ASN A 100 -1.96 6.01 -15.10
CA ASN A 100 -0.87 6.79 -14.53
C ASN A 100 0.44 6.00 -14.52
N ASN A 101 1.56 6.62 -14.23
CA ASN A 101 2.86 5.96 -14.07
C ASN A 101 3.35 6.04 -12.62
N ILE A 102 4.21 5.10 -12.23
CA ILE A 102 4.68 4.94 -10.84
C ILE A 102 5.24 6.23 -10.27
N LYS A 103 6.13 6.93 -10.99
CA LYS A 103 6.75 8.18 -10.52
C LYS A 103 5.73 9.26 -10.20
N ARG A 104 4.70 9.40 -11.05
CA ARG A 104 3.64 10.38 -10.83
C ARG A 104 2.69 9.95 -9.70
N ILE A 105 2.36 8.65 -9.60
CA ILE A 105 1.55 8.10 -8.51
C ILE A 105 2.23 8.39 -7.17
N THR A 106 3.49 8.01 -7.01
CA THR A 106 4.28 8.27 -5.80
C THR A 106 4.27 9.75 -5.42
N GLY A 107 4.54 10.65 -6.40
CA GLY A 107 4.54 12.09 -6.13
C GLY A 107 3.17 12.66 -5.74
N ILE A 108 2.06 12.09 -6.22
CA ILE A 108 0.71 12.49 -5.81
C ILE A 108 0.44 12.01 -4.37
N ILE A 109 0.78 10.76 -4.06
CA ILE A 109 0.62 10.16 -2.72
C ILE A 109 1.49 10.91 -1.69
N ASP A 110 2.74 11.22 -2.03
CA ASP A 110 3.61 12.01 -1.15
C ASP A 110 2.95 13.36 -0.78
N ARG A 111 2.47 14.12 -1.78
CA ARG A 111 1.78 15.40 -1.54
C ARG A 111 0.48 15.24 -0.77
N LEU A 112 -0.27 14.16 -0.98
CA LEU A 112 -1.46 13.85 -0.20
C LEU A 112 -1.10 13.66 1.28
N CYS A 113 -0.07 12.87 1.58
CA CYS A 113 0.41 12.64 2.93
C CYS A 113 0.97 13.92 3.56
N GLU A 114 1.70 14.74 2.82
CA GLU A 114 2.24 16.02 3.29
C GLU A 114 1.15 17.06 3.61
N SER A 115 0.07 17.08 2.82
CA SER A 115 -1.01 18.06 2.96
C SER A 115 -2.06 17.67 4.00
N PHE A 116 -2.39 16.39 4.08
CA PHE A 116 -3.52 15.90 4.89
C PHE A 116 -3.13 14.84 5.91
N GLY A 117 -1.93 14.27 5.81
CA GLY A 117 -1.43 13.27 6.75
C GLY A 117 -0.92 13.86 8.05
N GLU A 118 -0.62 13.00 9.00
CA GLU A 118 0.05 13.36 10.25
C GLU A 118 1.56 13.34 10.05
N LYS A 119 2.23 14.40 10.54
CA LYS A 119 3.69 14.50 10.48
C LYS A 119 4.33 13.75 11.64
N THR A 120 5.32 12.93 11.34
CA THR A 120 6.17 12.26 12.31
C THR A 120 7.65 12.59 12.04
N ASP A 121 8.53 12.19 12.93
CA ASP A 121 10.00 12.29 12.73
C ASP A 121 10.52 11.41 11.58
N ARG A 122 9.72 10.41 11.15
CA ARG A 122 10.05 9.48 10.06
C ARG A 122 9.35 9.79 8.73
N GLY A 123 8.49 10.81 8.70
CA GLY A 123 7.73 11.22 7.51
C GLY A 123 6.26 11.45 7.81
N CYS A 124 5.44 11.53 6.77
CA CYS A 124 4.00 11.75 6.93
C CYS A 124 3.24 10.43 6.87
N ILE A 125 2.32 10.19 7.79
CA ILE A 125 1.38 9.06 7.76
C ILE A 125 0.34 9.33 6.68
N PHE A 126 -0.21 8.28 6.08
CA PHE A 126 -1.33 8.40 5.13
C PHE A 126 -2.54 8.99 5.86
N PRO A 127 -3.26 9.97 5.27
CA PRO A 127 -4.41 10.58 5.92
C PRO A 127 -5.52 9.56 6.19
N THR A 128 -6.19 9.68 7.32
CA THR A 128 -7.39 8.88 7.61
C THR A 128 -8.57 9.37 6.78
N LEU A 129 -9.65 8.57 6.71
CA LEU A 129 -10.89 8.97 6.07
C LEU A 129 -11.40 10.30 6.61
N GLU A 130 -11.41 10.45 7.94
CA GLU A 130 -11.94 11.63 8.65
C GLU A 130 -11.20 12.92 8.27
N ARG A 131 -9.91 12.83 7.98
CA ARG A 131 -9.12 14.00 7.54
C ARG A 131 -9.45 14.46 6.12
N LEU A 132 -10.08 13.61 5.33
CA LEU A 132 -10.48 13.93 3.96
C LEU A 132 -11.98 14.23 3.83
N VAL A 133 -12.78 14.02 4.88
CA VAL A 133 -14.20 14.39 4.89
C VAL A 133 -14.35 15.89 4.73
N GLY A 134 -15.19 16.30 3.76
CA GLY A 134 -15.45 17.71 3.42
C GLY A 134 -14.36 18.37 2.57
N VAL A 135 -13.29 17.66 2.21
CA VAL A 135 -12.27 18.15 1.27
C VAL A 135 -12.84 18.15 -0.14
N THR A 136 -12.68 19.29 -0.83
CA THR A 136 -13.18 19.47 -2.20
C THR A 136 -12.12 19.09 -3.26
N ALA A 137 -12.54 18.97 -4.51
CA ALA A 137 -11.59 18.74 -5.60
C ALA A 137 -10.60 19.91 -5.80
N GLU A 138 -11.03 21.12 -5.45
CA GLU A 138 -10.21 22.34 -5.46
C GLU A 138 -9.13 22.29 -4.38
N ASP A 139 -9.45 21.82 -3.19
CA ASP A 139 -8.48 21.61 -2.10
C ASP A 139 -7.42 20.55 -2.47
N LEU A 140 -7.78 19.58 -3.32
CA LEU A 140 -6.88 18.58 -3.86
C LEU A 140 -6.07 19.05 -5.08
N ALA A 141 -6.28 20.26 -5.59
CA ALA A 141 -5.54 20.77 -6.75
C ALA A 141 -4.01 20.77 -6.57
N PRO A 142 -3.44 21.13 -5.38
CA PRO A 142 -2.00 21.08 -5.14
C PRO A 142 -1.38 19.68 -5.30
N LEU A 143 -2.17 18.61 -5.15
CA LEU A 143 -1.72 17.24 -5.35
C LEU A 143 -1.38 16.93 -6.81
N ARG A 144 -1.89 17.72 -7.76
CA ARG A 144 -1.77 17.50 -9.21
C ARG A 144 -2.34 16.15 -9.66
N ALA A 145 -3.40 15.69 -8.96
CA ALA A 145 -4.08 14.42 -9.24
C ALA A 145 -4.89 14.46 -10.56
N GLY A 146 -5.18 15.70 -11.08
CA GLY A 146 -5.99 15.90 -12.27
C GLY A 146 -7.44 15.45 -12.02
N PHE A 147 -8.05 14.79 -13.01
CA PHE A 147 -9.44 14.32 -12.91
C PHE A 147 -9.68 13.36 -11.74
N ARG A 148 -8.63 12.73 -11.19
CA ARG A 148 -8.71 11.78 -10.06
C ARG A 148 -9.09 12.44 -8.74
N ALA A 149 -8.89 13.76 -8.62
CA ALA A 149 -9.33 14.51 -7.44
C ALA A 149 -10.83 14.31 -7.17
N ARG A 150 -11.67 14.35 -8.22
CA ARG A 150 -13.12 14.11 -8.10
C ARG A 150 -13.45 12.69 -7.64
N TYR A 151 -12.71 11.69 -8.11
CA TYR A 151 -12.91 10.29 -7.70
C TYR A 151 -12.46 10.05 -6.25
N ILE A 152 -11.41 10.76 -5.78
CA ILE A 152 -11.00 10.71 -4.38
C ILE A 152 -12.11 11.28 -3.51
N VAL A 153 -12.65 12.45 -3.85
CA VAL A 153 -13.77 13.10 -3.12
C VAL A 153 -14.99 12.16 -3.09
N ASP A 154 -15.42 11.64 -4.24
CA ASP A 154 -16.57 10.72 -4.34
C ASP A 154 -16.37 9.46 -3.48
N ALA A 155 -15.16 8.88 -3.51
CA ALA A 155 -14.86 7.71 -2.68
C ALA A 155 -14.92 8.02 -1.18
N VAL A 156 -14.39 9.17 -0.76
CA VAL A 156 -14.44 9.64 0.64
C VAL A 156 -15.88 9.86 1.09
N GLU A 157 -16.71 10.52 0.27
CA GLU A 157 -18.12 10.76 0.57
C GLU A 157 -18.91 9.46 0.72
N LYS A 158 -18.73 8.49 -0.18
CA LYS A 158 -19.39 7.19 -0.14
C LYS A 158 -18.99 6.36 1.09
N LEU A 159 -17.72 6.39 1.46
CA LEU A 159 -17.23 5.73 2.66
C LEU A 159 -17.76 6.40 3.93
N HIS A 160 -17.78 7.74 3.96
CA HIS A 160 -18.26 8.50 5.11
C HIS A 160 -19.77 8.35 5.30
N SER A 161 -20.55 8.33 4.22
CA SER A 161 -22.03 8.11 4.27
C SER A 161 -22.41 6.66 4.56
N THR A 162 -21.45 5.76 4.72
CA THR A 162 -21.67 4.32 4.89
C THR A 162 -22.36 3.62 3.70
N GLU A 163 -22.45 4.28 2.55
CA GLU A 163 -22.92 3.66 1.31
C GLU A 163 -22.01 2.49 0.89
N VAL A 164 -20.70 2.62 1.18
CA VAL A 164 -19.69 1.58 0.99
C VAL A 164 -18.97 1.33 2.32
N SER A 165 -18.80 0.07 2.69
CA SER A 165 -18.01 -0.33 3.86
C SER A 165 -16.79 -1.13 3.44
N LEU A 166 -15.60 -0.64 3.82
CA LEU A 166 -14.34 -1.37 3.57
C LEU A 166 -14.29 -2.69 4.35
N ASP A 167 -14.83 -2.72 5.56
CA ASP A 167 -14.93 -3.97 6.34
C ASP A 167 -15.96 -4.94 5.74
N GLY A 168 -17.05 -4.41 5.18
CA GLY A 168 -18.02 -5.20 4.42
C GLY A 168 -17.38 -5.85 3.19
N ILE A 169 -16.52 -5.13 2.47
CA ILE A 169 -15.80 -5.68 1.32
C ILE A 169 -14.83 -6.79 1.75
N LYS A 170 -14.13 -6.64 2.88
CA LYS A 170 -13.25 -7.70 3.41
C LYS A 170 -14.01 -8.99 3.78
N ALA A 171 -15.27 -8.87 4.17
CA ALA A 171 -16.11 -10.00 4.55
C ALA A 171 -16.81 -10.68 3.35
N MET A 172 -16.67 -10.13 2.14
CA MET A 172 -17.24 -10.76 0.94
C MET A 172 -16.37 -11.93 0.50
N ASP A 173 -16.97 -13.08 0.30
CA ASP A 173 -16.31 -14.22 -0.33
C ASP A 173 -16.00 -13.92 -1.81
N ASN A 174 -14.83 -14.36 -2.26
CA ASN A 174 -14.40 -14.29 -3.66
C ASN A 174 -15.03 -15.38 -4.50
#